data_99c4b13ea2c092fabfe28f6ced38cebe
#
_entry.id   99c4b13ea2c092fabfe28f6ced38cebe
#
_cell.length_a   1.000
_cell.length_b   1.000
_cell.length_c   1.000
_cell.angle_alpha   90.00
_cell.angle_beta   90.00
_cell.angle_gamma   90.00
#
_symmetry.space_group_name_H-M   'P 1'
#
loop_
_entity.id
_entity.type
_entity.pdbx_description
1 polymer ?
#
loop_
_entity_poly.entity_id
_entity_poly.type
_entity_poly.pdbx_seq_one_letter_code
_entity_poly.pdbx_strand_id
1 'polypeptide(L)'
;MKKIIIIGAGAMGSAFGVPCVENKNDVTIVGTHLEDNLIKDIISKDHLHPGLKTKLPKEIKFIQFNELQSVLKKDVDLVVAGVSSIGI
;
A
#
# COMPACT_ATOMS: atom_id res chain seq x y z
N MET A 1 -11.44 0.83 14.48
CA MET A 1 -10.72 0.95 13.20
C MET A 1 -9.37 1.60 13.43
N LYS A 2 -8.33 0.97 12.97
CA LYS A 2 -6.97 1.52 13.07
C LYS A 2 -6.52 2.03 11.72
N LYS A 3 -5.70 3.07 11.72
CA LYS A 3 -5.14 3.63 10.50
C LYS A 3 -3.74 3.04 10.28
N ILE A 4 -3.61 2.28 9.20
CA ILE A 4 -2.38 1.55 8.89
C ILE A 4 -1.80 2.08 7.59
N ILE A 5 -0.52 2.40 7.62
CA ILE A 5 0.20 2.82 6.42
C ILE A 5 1.26 1.77 6.12
N ILE A 6 1.25 1.25 4.90
CA ILE A 6 2.23 0.28 4.44
C ILE A 6 3.12 0.97 3.40
N ILE A 7 4.40 1.02 3.65
CA ILE A 7 5.35 1.60 2.72
C ILE A 7 5.96 0.49 1.88
N GLY A 8 5.73 0.57 0.58
CA GLY A 8 6.18 -0.45 -0.36
C GLY A 8 5.00 -1.19 -0.96
N ALA A 9 4.81 -1.03 -2.28
CA ALA A 9 3.68 -1.60 -3.01
C ALA A 9 4.03 -2.92 -3.70
N GLY A 10 5.14 -3.55 -3.33
CA GLY A 10 5.49 -4.85 -3.84
C GLY A 10 4.47 -5.91 -3.41
N ALA A 11 4.66 -7.14 -3.91
CA ALA A 11 3.70 -8.22 -3.66
C ALA A 11 3.50 -8.47 -2.16
N MET A 12 4.59 -8.48 -1.39
CA MET A 12 4.51 -8.77 0.04
C MET A 12 3.75 -7.67 0.79
N GLY A 13 4.08 -6.40 0.53
CA GLY A 13 3.39 -5.29 1.20
C GLY A 13 1.92 -5.24 0.84
N SER A 14 1.61 -5.43 -0.45
CA SER A 14 0.23 -5.42 -0.91
C SER A 14 -0.57 -6.58 -0.34
N ALA A 15 0.04 -7.76 -0.26
CA ALA A 15 -0.63 -8.93 0.32
C ALA A 15 -0.93 -8.72 1.80
N PHE A 16 -0.02 -8.05 2.54
CA PHE A 16 -0.25 -7.76 3.95
C PHE A 16 -1.45 -6.84 4.16
N GLY A 17 -1.72 -5.96 3.21
CA GLY A 17 -2.87 -5.05 3.32
C GLY A 17 -4.21 -5.75 3.32
N VAL A 18 -4.30 -6.94 2.70
CA VAL A 18 -5.57 -7.64 2.58
C VAL A 18 -6.15 -8.04 3.94
N PRO A 19 -5.41 -8.76 4.81
CA PRO A 19 -5.96 -9.10 6.13
C PRO A 19 -6.23 -7.86 6.98
N CYS A 20 -5.44 -6.79 6.80
CA CYS A 20 -5.70 -5.56 7.55
C CYS A 20 -7.04 -4.95 7.18
N VAL A 21 -7.37 -4.91 5.89
CA VAL A 21 -8.66 -4.40 5.43
C VAL A 21 -9.79 -5.33 5.86
N GLU A 22 -9.57 -6.63 5.79
CA GLU A 22 -10.57 -7.60 6.21
C GLU A 22 -10.92 -7.46 7.69
N ASN A 23 -9.98 -6.97 8.50
CA ASN A 23 -10.22 -6.64 9.90
C ASN A 23 -10.74 -5.21 10.08
N LYS A 24 -11.23 -4.60 9.02
CA LYS A 24 -11.89 -3.28 9.03
C LYS A 24 -10.96 -2.15 9.43
N ASN A 25 -9.69 -2.25 9.10
CA ASN A 25 -8.76 -1.16 9.31
C ASN A 25 -8.70 -0.24 8.06
N ASP A 26 -8.33 1.00 8.30
CA ASP A 26 -8.10 1.96 7.21
C ASP A 26 -6.67 1.77 6.72
N VAL A 27 -6.50 1.21 5.52
CA VAL A 27 -5.19 0.84 4.99
C VAL A 27 -4.83 1.71 3.79
N THR A 28 -3.64 2.29 3.86
CA THR A 28 -3.06 3.04 2.75
C THR A 28 -1.71 2.41 2.41
N ILE A 29 -1.53 2.05 1.15
CA ILE A 29 -0.26 1.53 0.65
C ILE A 29 0.44 2.65 -0.12
N VAL A 30 1.66 2.97 0.30
CA VAL A 30 2.47 4.01 -0.33
C VAL A 30 3.57 3.34 -1.14
N GLY A 31 3.62 3.60 -2.44
CA GLY A 31 4.72 3.11 -3.25
C GLY A 31 6.01 3.85 -2.91
N THR A 32 7.14 3.16 -3.02
CA THR A 32 8.43 3.83 -2.90
C THR A 32 8.64 4.70 -4.14
N HIS A 33 9.67 5.57 -4.09
CA HIS A 33 9.96 6.43 -5.24
C HIS A 33 10.30 5.64 -6.52
N LEU A 34 10.64 4.36 -6.39
CA LEU A 34 10.90 3.49 -7.53
C LEU A 34 9.64 2.80 -8.04
N GLU A 35 8.51 2.99 -7.36
CA GLU A 35 7.27 2.28 -7.65
C GLU A 35 6.15 3.16 -8.19
N ASP A 36 6.47 4.39 -8.63
CA ASP A 36 5.43 5.28 -9.13
C ASP A 36 4.64 4.67 -10.28
N ASN A 37 5.32 3.98 -11.20
CA ASN A 37 4.64 3.33 -12.32
C ASN A 37 3.79 2.15 -11.85
N LEU A 38 4.25 1.42 -10.85
CA LEU A 38 3.48 0.32 -10.28
C LEU A 38 2.18 0.83 -9.65
N ILE A 39 2.26 1.92 -8.89
CA ILE A 39 1.08 2.51 -8.27
C ILE A 39 0.09 2.97 -9.33
N LYS A 40 0.56 3.66 -10.37
CA LYS A 40 -0.31 4.09 -11.47
C LYS A 40 -0.97 2.91 -12.15
N ASP A 41 -0.23 1.83 -12.34
CA ASP A 41 -0.75 0.63 -12.99
C ASP A 41 -1.84 -0.02 -12.15
N ILE A 42 -1.62 -0.15 -10.85
CA ILE A 42 -2.62 -0.73 -9.95
C ILE A 42 -3.90 0.10 -9.96
N ILE A 43 -3.77 1.41 -9.86
CA ILE A 43 -4.95 2.29 -9.85
C ILE A 43 -5.70 2.22 -11.17
N SER A 44 -4.98 2.24 -12.30
CA SER A 44 -5.62 2.24 -13.61
C SER A 44 -6.29 0.91 -13.94
N LYS A 45 -5.86 -0.18 -13.32
CA LYS A 45 -6.41 -1.53 -13.56
C LYS A 45 -7.32 -2.01 -12.43
N ASP A 46 -7.98 -1.07 -11.76
CA ASP A 46 -8.98 -1.36 -10.74
C ASP A 46 -8.42 -2.26 -9.63
N HIS A 47 -7.27 -1.86 -9.09
CA HIS A 47 -6.59 -2.56 -7.98
C HIS A 47 -6.02 -3.92 -8.34
N LEU A 48 -5.84 -4.21 -9.63
CA LEU A 48 -5.16 -5.42 -10.05
C LEU A 48 -3.65 -5.26 -9.85
N HIS A 49 -3.08 -6.07 -8.96
CA HIS A 49 -1.64 -6.04 -8.72
C HIS A 49 -0.94 -6.98 -9.70
N PRO A 50 -0.04 -6.47 -10.55
CA PRO A 50 0.59 -7.32 -11.58
C PRO A 50 1.44 -8.46 -11.01
N GLY A 51 2.12 -8.21 -9.89
CA GLY A 51 2.94 -9.25 -9.26
C GLY A 51 2.13 -10.35 -8.62
N LEU A 52 0.98 -10.02 -8.04
CA LEU A 52 0.10 -10.99 -7.40
C LEU A 52 -0.92 -11.58 -8.38
N LYS A 53 -1.11 -10.94 -9.52
CA LYS A 53 -2.08 -11.35 -10.55
C LYS A 53 -3.49 -11.50 -9.98
N THR A 54 -3.82 -10.67 -9.01
CA THR A 54 -5.14 -10.68 -8.38
C THR A 54 -5.55 -9.26 -8.03
N LYS A 55 -6.85 -9.04 -7.96
CA LYS A 55 -7.36 -7.73 -7.54
C LYS A 55 -7.32 -7.62 -6.04
N LEU A 56 -6.89 -6.46 -5.59
CA LEU A 56 -6.85 -6.14 -4.16
C LEU A 56 -8.16 -5.45 -3.76
N PRO A 57 -8.53 -5.51 -2.46
CA PRO A 57 -9.75 -4.85 -2.00
C PRO A 57 -9.77 -3.36 -2.36
N LYS A 58 -10.95 -2.87 -2.75
CA LYS A 58 -11.12 -1.47 -3.12
C LYS A 58 -10.92 -0.53 -1.95
N GLU A 59 -11.06 -1.02 -0.74
CA GLU A 59 -10.88 -0.24 0.48
C GLU A 59 -9.42 0.15 0.70
N ILE A 60 -8.47 -0.57 0.08
CA ILE A 60 -7.07 -0.21 0.17
C ILE A 60 -6.81 1.01 -0.71
N LYS A 61 -6.22 2.04 -0.12
CA LYS A 61 -5.82 3.24 -0.85
C LYS A 61 -4.38 3.09 -1.32
N PHE A 62 -4.12 3.47 -2.56
CA PHE A 62 -2.77 3.45 -3.13
C PHE A 62 -2.35 4.87 -3.44
N ILE A 63 -1.20 5.31 -2.92
CA ILE A 63 -0.66 6.63 -3.19
C ILE A 63 0.81 6.54 -3.57
N GLN A 64 1.30 7.58 -4.22
CA GLN A 64 2.69 7.67 -4.62
C GLN A 64 3.55 8.17 -3.47
N PHE A 65 4.85 7.94 -3.56
CA PHE A 65 5.77 8.26 -2.48
C PHE A 65 5.75 9.76 -2.11
N ASN A 66 5.57 10.63 -3.10
CA ASN A 66 5.56 12.06 -2.83
C ASN A 66 4.36 12.52 -2.01
N GLU A 67 3.37 11.66 -1.82
CA GLU A 67 2.19 11.95 -1.00
C GLU A 67 2.33 11.42 0.43
N LEU A 68 3.44 10.76 0.74
CA LEU A 68 3.62 10.11 2.03
C LEU A 68 3.46 11.08 3.20
N GLN A 69 4.05 12.26 3.11
CA GLN A 69 4.00 13.22 4.21
C GLN A 69 2.58 13.67 4.52
N SER A 70 1.72 13.76 3.51
CA SER A 70 0.35 14.19 3.74
C SER A 70 -0.45 13.18 4.56
N VAL A 71 -0.15 11.88 4.40
CA VAL A 71 -0.84 10.86 5.18
C VAL A 71 -0.22 10.70 6.57
N LEU A 72 1.07 10.96 6.72
CA LEU A 72 1.74 10.87 8.02
C LEU A 72 1.35 12.00 8.97
N LYS A 73 0.81 13.09 8.47
CA LYS A 73 0.34 14.20 9.29
C LYS A 73 -0.95 13.88 10.05
N LYS A 74 -1.63 12.83 9.69
CA LYS A 74 -2.86 12.41 10.35
C LYS A 74 -2.52 11.38 11.43
N ASP A 75 -3.49 11.12 12.31
CA ASP A 75 -3.29 10.11 13.35
C ASP A 75 -3.11 8.75 12.69
N VAL A 76 -1.92 8.19 12.81
CA VAL A 76 -1.57 6.90 12.24
C VAL A 76 -1.27 5.94 13.38
N ASP A 77 -1.92 4.78 13.38
CA ASP A 77 -1.75 3.78 14.43
C ASP A 77 -0.56 2.86 14.17
N LEU A 78 -0.25 2.61 12.88
CA LEU A 78 0.81 1.66 12.54
C LEU A 78 1.40 2.01 11.19
N VAL A 79 2.72 1.97 11.11
CA VAL A 79 3.45 2.11 9.84
C VAL A 79 4.26 0.83 9.64
N VAL A 80 4.05 0.18 8.50
CA VAL A 80 4.73 -1.08 8.17
C VAL A 80 5.59 -0.85 6.94
N ALA A 81 6.86 -1.26 7.02
CA ALA A 81 7.73 -1.23 5.85
C ALA A 81 7.61 -2.55 5.11
N GLY A 82 6.89 -2.53 4.00
CA GLY A 82 6.66 -3.71 3.17
C GLY A 82 7.70 -3.86 2.07
N VAL A 83 8.92 -3.43 2.33
CA VAL A 83 10.00 -3.50 1.35
C VAL A 83 10.71 -4.84 1.43
N SER A 84 11.29 -5.25 0.31
CA SER A 84 12.06 -6.48 0.26
C SER A 84 13.30 -6.37 1.15
N SER A 85 13.64 -7.47 1.81
CA SER A 85 14.85 -7.53 2.63
C SER A 85 16.11 -7.30 1.81
N ILE A 86 16.06 -7.53 0.52
CA ILE A 86 17.19 -7.29 -0.38
C ILE A 86 17.52 -5.80 -0.45
N GLY A 87 16.54 -4.95 -0.23
CA GLY A 87 16.73 -3.51 -0.25
C GLY A 87 17.36 -2.94 1.00
N ILE A 88 17.67 -3.78 1.95
CA ILE A 88 18.29 -3.36 3.21
C ILE A 88 19.83 -3.57 3.13
#